data_9e85f4246117682c548067cdbe72e6e6
#
_entry.id   9e85f4246117682c548067cdbe72e6e6
#
_cell.length_a   1.000
_cell.length_b   1.000
_cell.length_c   1.000
_cell.angle_alpha   90.00
_cell.angle_beta   90.00
_cell.angle_gamma   90.00
#
_symmetry.space_group_name_H-M   'P 1'
#
loop_
_entity.id
_entity.type
_entity.pdbx_description
1 polymer ?
#
loop_
_entity_poly.entity_id
_entity_poly.type
_entity_poly.pdbx_seq_one_letter_code
_entity_poly.pdbx_strand_id
1 'polypeptide(L)'
;MLTFVSRAGQKLHHALTVFDLHVTGKICADLGCSTGGFTDCLLQHGAAKVYAVDTGYGVLDWKLRNDPRVVVMERTNAMHVRLPEKVDLVTIDVAWTRQRNILPAATLLLNEKGIIVSLIKPHYEAEPALLRGGILPVNEIPAVVEQVEAEARGMGLSLINRVDSPIKGSKGNSELLAIFQRDQRGLISN
;
A
#
# COMPACT_ATOMS: atom_id res chain seq x y z
N MET A 1 23.24 -4.02 -3.22
CA MET A 1 22.04 -3.16 -3.05
C MET A 1 20.95 -3.74 -3.92
N LEU A 2 19.73 -3.96 -3.39
CA LEU A 2 18.64 -4.48 -4.20
C LEU A 2 18.22 -3.42 -5.23
N THR A 3 18.08 -3.84 -6.48
CA THR A 3 17.54 -3.03 -7.58
C THR A 3 16.15 -3.54 -7.93
N PHE A 4 15.22 -2.61 -8.12
CA PHE A 4 13.82 -2.92 -8.44
C PHE A 4 13.45 -2.35 -9.82
N VAL A 5 12.43 -2.89 -10.46
CA VAL A 5 11.94 -2.42 -11.77
C VAL A 5 11.50 -0.95 -11.76
N SER A 6 11.19 -0.40 -10.59
CA SER A 6 10.97 1.03 -10.40
C SER A 6 11.44 1.49 -9.02
N ARG A 7 11.63 2.81 -8.87
CA ARG A 7 12.02 3.43 -7.59
C ARG A 7 11.02 3.17 -6.44
N ALA A 8 9.76 2.86 -6.76
CA ALA A 8 8.76 2.53 -5.75
C ALA A 8 9.17 1.33 -4.90
N GLY A 9 9.87 0.34 -5.47
CA GLY A 9 10.39 -0.80 -4.73
C GLY A 9 11.28 -0.43 -3.55
N GLN A 10 12.05 0.67 -3.66
CA GLN A 10 12.86 1.16 -2.54
C GLN A 10 12.02 1.66 -1.37
N LYS A 11 10.82 2.22 -1.63
CA LYS A 11 9.90 2.65 -0.59
C LYS A 11 9.42 1.45 0.23
N LEU A 12 8.91 0.42 -0.45
CA LEU A 12 8.44 -0.79 0.22
C LEU A 12 9.58 -1.52 0.93
N HIS A 13 10.75 -1.65 0.30
CA HIS A 13 11.94 -2.25 0.92
C HIS A 13 12.30 -1.55 2.24
N HIS A 14 12.28 -0.21 2.25
CA HIS A 14 12.52 0.57 3.46
C HIS A 14 11.49 0.24 4.54
N ALA A 15 10.20 0.19 4.20
CA ALA A 15 9.14 -0.15 5.14
C ALA A 15 9.30 -1.58 5.70
N LEU A 16 9.54 -2.58 4.84
CA LEU A 16 9.75 -3.96 5.27
C LEU A 16 10.92 -4.07 6.24
N THR A 17 12.01 -3.31 5.99
CA THR A 17 13.21 -3.30 6.85
C THR A 17 12.93 -2.63 8.19
N VAL A 18 12.36 -1.41 8.18
CA VAL A 18 12.12 -0.63 9.40
C VAL A 18 11.07 -1.28 10.31
N PHE A 19 10.08 -1.92 9.70
CA PHE A 19 8.99 -2.58 10.44
C PHE A 19 9.30 -4.04 10.78
N ASP A 20 10.46 -4.57 10.37
CA ASP A 20 10.86 -5.97 10.53
C ASP A 20 9.80 -6.94 9.99
N LEU A 21 9.30 -6.65 8.78
CA LEU A 21 8.24 -7.43 8.15
C LEU A 21 8.81 -8.51 7.23
N HIS A 22 8.56 -9.75 7.59
CA HIS A 22 8.94 -10.91 6.79
C HIS A 22 7.80 -11.34 5.87
N VAL A 23 8.08 -11.36 4.56
CA VAL A 23 7.10 -11.74 3.52
C VAL A 23 7.40 -13.07 2.86
N THR A 24 8.45 -13.76 3.29
CA THR A 24 8.84 -15.08 2.78
C THR A 24 7.69 -16.08 2.90
N GLY A 25 7.34 -16.71 1.77
CA GLY A 25 6.26 -17.69 1.70
C GLY A 25 4.84 -17.12 1.76
N LYS A 26 4.69 -15.79 1.88
CA LYS A 26 3.38 -15.13 1.98
C LYS A 26 2.71 -14.96 0.62
N ILE A 27 1.38 -14.95 0.64
CA ILE A 27 0.53 -14.55 -0.48
C ILE A 27 0.21 -13.06 -0.29
N CYS A 28 0.51 -12.25 -1.31
CA CYS A 28 0.38 -10.80 -1.26
C CYS A 28 -0.55 -10.27 -2.35
N ALA A 29 -1.12 -9.09 -2.14
CA ALA A 29 -1.77 -8.29 -3.17
C ALA A 29 -1.14 -6.91 -3.22
N ASP A 30 -0.79 -6.44 -4.42
CA ASP A 30 -0.21 -5.12 -4.68
C ASP A 30 -1.25 -4.28 -5.41
N LEU A 31 -1.88 -3.35 -4.69
CA LEU A 31 -2.94 -2.49 -5.20
C LEU A 31 -2.35 -1.17 -5.74
N GLY A 32 -2.48 -0.97 -7.05
CA GLY A 32 -1.83 0.10 -7.78
C GLY A 32 -0.40 -0.28 -8.19
N CYS A 33 -0.22 -1.49 -8.71
CA CYS A 33 1.11 -2.04 -8.98
C CYS A 33 1.93 -1.24 -10.02
N SER A 34 1.28 -0.54 -10.96
CA SER A 34 1.96 0.24 -12.01
C SER A 34 3.07 -0.57 -12.69
N THR A 35 4.29 -0.05 -12.79
CA THR A 35 5.45 -0.78 -13.34
C THR A 35 5.83 -2.03 -12.52
N GLY A 36 5.37 -2.13 -11.26
CA GLY A 36 5.59 -3.31 -10.42
C GLY A 36 6.69 -3.14 -9.37
N GLY A 37 6.99 -1.93 -8.95
CA GLY A 37 8.05 -1.71 -7.96
C GLY A 37 7.78 -2.43 -6.63
N PHE A 38 6.56 -2.37 -6.11
CA PHE A 38 6.17 -3.08 -4.89
C PHE A 38 6.09 -4.59 -5.14
N THR A 39 5.50 -5.02 -6.25
CA THR A 39 5.48 -6.44 -6.67
C THR A 39 6.88 -7.04 -6.71
N ASP A 40 7.84 -6.38 -7.38
CA ASP A 40 9.24 -6.85 -7.48
C ASP A 40 9.90 -6.91 -6.08
N CYS A 41 9.65 -5.91 -5.24
CA CYS A 41 10.16 -5.90 -3.87
C CYS A 41 9.63 -7.10 -3.07
N LEU A 42 8.33 -7.39 -3.12
CA LEU A 42 7.73 -8.54 -2.45
C LEU A 42 8.35 -9.86 -2.92
N LEU A 43 8.53 -10.03 -4.24
CA LEU A 43 9.14 -11.23 -4.82
C LEU A 43 10.60 -11.41 -4.42
N GLN A 44 11.39 -10.33 -4.38
CA GLN A 44 12.79 -10.37 -3.95
C GLN A 44 12.93 -10.65 -2.45
N HIS A 45 11.92 -10.31 -1.64
CA HIS A 45 11.81 -10.67 -0.23
C HIS A 45 11.17 -12.05 0.01
N GLY A 46 10.94 -12.83 -1.05
CA GLY A 46 10.53 -14.24 -0.95
C GLY A 46 9.04 -14.48 -0.88
N ALA A 47 8.18 -13.52 -1.30
CA ALA A 47 6.75 -13.78 -1.41
C ALA A 47 6.48 -14.98 -2.33
N ALA A 48 5.56 -15.85 -1.92
CA ALA A 48 5.20 -17.05 -2.69
C ALA A 48 4.30 -16.71 -3.88
N LYS A 49 3.47 -15.66 -3.74
CA LYS A 49 2.55 -15.19 -4.78
C LYS A 49 2.23 -13.72 -4.60
N VAL A 50 2.09 -12.99 -5.70
CA VAL A 50 1.67 -11.59 -5.70
C VAL A 50 0.56 -11.38 -6.73
N TYR A 51 -0.60 -10.92 -6.29
CA TYR A 51 -1.67 -10.40 -7.14
C TYR A 51 -1.35 -8.93 -7.47
N ALA A 52 -0.89 -8.66 -8.68
CA ALA A 52 -0.53 -7.32 -9.14
C ALA A 52 -1.75 -6.65 -9.80
N VAL A 53 -2.38 -5.74 -9.07
CA VAL A 53 -3.66 -5.10 -9.44
C VAL A 53 -3.43 -3.68 -9.91
N ASP A 54 -3.91 -3.33 -11.12
CA ASP A 54 -3.88 -1.96 -11.64
C ASP A 54 -5.04 -1.70 -12.60
N THR A 55 -5.47 -0.44 -12.70
CA THR A 55 -6.46 0.00 -13.69
C THR A 55 -5.86 0.13 -15.10
N GLY A 56 -4.55 0.32 -15.20
CA GLY A 56 -3.80 0.40 -16.46
C GLY A 56 -3.77 -0.93 -17.20
N TYR A 57 -3.27 -0.88 -18.42
CA TYR A 57 -3.06 -2.05 -19.26
C TYR A 57 -1.65 -2.02 -19.86
N GLY A 58 -0.92 -3.13 -19.79
CA GLY A 58 0.45 -3.22 -20.28
C GLY A 58 1.45 -2.41 -19.47
N VAL A 59 1.10 -2.03 -18.22
CA VAL A 59 1.94 -1.17 -17.38
C VAL A 59 2.97 -1.96 -16.56
N LEU A 60 2.64 -3.20 -16.20
CA LEU A 60 3.52 -4.06 -15.42
C LEU A 60 4.75 -4.47 -16.23
N ASP A 61 5.93 -4.39 -15.64
CA ASP A 61 7.21 -4.76 -16.26
C ASP A 61 7.17 -6.21 -16.81
N TRP A 62 7.78 -6.40 -17.98
CA TRP A 62 7.79 -7.69 -18.69
C TRP A 62 8.38 -8.84 -17.84
N LYS A 63 9.42 -8.57 -17.07
CA LYS A 63 10.02 -9.55 -16.17
C LYS A 63 9.02 -10.07 -15.14
N LEU A 64 8.24 -9.17 -14.55
CA LEU A 64 7.23 -9.52 -13.53
C LEU A 64 6.03 -10.23 -14.15
N ARG A 65 5.63 -9.80 -15.33
CA ARG A 65 4.54 -10.43 -16.08
C ARG A 65 4.79 -11.89 -16.40
N ASN A 66 6.06 -12.28 -16.55
CA ASN A 66 6.48 -13.65 -16.84
C ASN A 66 6.94 -14.43 -15.59
N ASP A 67 6.92 -13.84 -14.40
CA ASP A 67 7.22 -14.58 -13.17
C ASP A 67 6.01 -15.43 -12.77
N PRO A 68 6.17 -16.77 -12.64
CA PRO A 68 5.05 -17.67 -12.31
C PRO A 68 4.38 -17.38 -10.95
N ARG A 69 5.02 -16.61 -10.10
CA ARG A 69 4.47 -16.18 -8.81
C ARG A 69 3.55 -14.96 -8.93
N VAL A 70 3.52 -14.28 -10.08
CA VAL A 70 2.72 -13.07 -10.29
C VAL A 70 1.42 -13.38 -11.00
N VAL A 71 0.32 -12.97 -10.41
CA VAL A 71 -1.00 -12.99 -11.05
C VAL A 71 -1.31 -11.57 -11.51
N VAL A 72 -1.26 -11.33 -12.81
CA VAL A 72 -1.48 -10.02 -13.42
C VAL A 72 -2.99 -9.72 -13.47
N MET A 73 -3.41 -8.65 -12.80
CA MET A 73 -4.79 -8.19 -12.75
C MET A 73 -4.91 -6.73 -13.22
N GLU A 74 -4.60 -6.52 -14.47
CA GLU A 74 -4.76 -5.22 -15.14
C GLU A 74 -6.22 -4.92 -15.49
N ARG A 75 -6.53 -3.65 -15.84
CA ARG A 75 -7.89 -3.13 -16.07
C ARG A 75 -8.82 -3.41 -14.88
N THR A 76 -8.27 -3.48 -13.69
CA THR A 76 -8.98 -3.85 -12.47
C THR A 76 -8.93 -2.71 -11.46
N ASN A 77 -10.10 -2.23 -11.04
CA ASN A 77 -10.16 -1.23 -10.00
C ASN A 77 -9.94 -1.88 -8.63
N ALA A 78 -8.87 -1.45 -7.94
CA ALA A 78 -8.49 -1.97 -6.63
C ALA A 78 -9.57 -1.85 -5.55
N MET A 79 -10.46 -0.85 -5.66
CA MET A 79 -11.58 -0.68 -4.71
C MET A 79 -12.67 -1.76 -4.85
N HIS A 80 -12.67 -2.52 -5.95
CA HIS A 80 -13.69 -3.53 -6.24
C HIS A 80 -13.11 -4.90 -6.58
N VAL A 81 -11.78 -5.05 -6.44
CA VAL A 81 -11.09 -6.29 -6.77
C VAL A 81 -11.55 -7.43 -5.86
N ARG A 82 -11.67 -8.60 -6.44
CA ARG A 82 -11.90 -9.85 -5.71
C ARG A 82 -10.80 -10.84 -6.09
N LEU A 83 -10.25 -11.50 -5.09
CA LEU A 83 -9.23 -12.51 -5.26
C LEU A 83 -9.82 -13.90 -4.99
N PRO A 84 -9.28 -14.97 -5.60
CA PRO A 84 -9.78 -16.32 -5.39
C PRO A 84 -9.47 -16.86 -3.98
N GLU A 85 -8.57 -16.21 -3.25
CA GLU A 85 -8.14 -16.58 -1.90
C GLU A 85 -7.86 -15.33 -1.06
N LYS A 86 -7.79 -15.50 0.25
CA LYS A 86 -7.36 -14.44 1.18
C LYS A 86 -5.84 -14.33 1.18
N VAL A 87 -5.34 -13.11 1.38
CA VAL A 87 -3.90 -12.83 1.37
C VAL A 87 -3.36 -12.46 2.75
N ASP A 88 -2.07 -12.65 2.95
CA ASP A 88 -1.36 -12.33 4.20
C ASP A 88 -1.01 -10.85 4.29
N LEU A 89 -0.75 -10.23 3.14
CA LEU A 89 -0.30 -8.85 3.06
C LEU A 89 -0.97 -8.17 1.86
N VAL A 90 -1.50 -6.97 2.09
CA VAL A 90 -1.88 -6.06 1.02
C VAL A 90 -0.93 -4.86 1.04
N THR A 91 -0.29 -4.57 -0.09
CA THR A 91 0.44 -3.31 -0.31
C THR A 91 -0.42 -2.35 -1.12
N ILE A 92 -0.32 -1.05 -0.83
CA ILE A 92 -1.13 -0.01 -1.50
C ILE A 92 -0.21 1.14 -1.93
N ASP A 93 -0.15 1.39 -3.24
CA ASP A 93 0.45 2.59 -3.85
C ASP A 93 -0.45 3.16 -4.95
N VAL A 94 -1.67 3.54 -4.58
CA VAL A 94 -2.64 4.11 -5.54
C VAL A 94 -2.46 5.62 -5.70
N ALA A 95 -2.75 6.14 -6.89
CA ALA A 95 -2.84 7.56 -7.15
C ALA A 95 -4.30 8.06 -7.01
N TRP A 96 -4.47 9.31 -6.59
CA TRP A 96 -5.76 10.03 -6.55
C TRP A 96 -6.86 9.40 -5.68
N THR A 97 -6.53 8.33 -4.93
CA THR A 97 -7.49 7.62 -4.09
C THR A 97 -7.12 7.84 -2.63
N ARG A 98 -8.05 8.39 -1.84
CA ARG A 98 -7.86 8.59 -0.40
C ARG A 98 -7.88 7.24 0.34
N GLN A 99 -7.14 7.16 1.45
CA GLN A 99 -7.03 5.94 2.27
C GLN A 99 -8.41 5.44 2.71
N ARG A 100 -9.32 6.32 3.09
CA ARG A 100 -10.70 5.96 3.47
C ARG A 100 -11.49 5.20 2.40
N ASN A 101 -11.11 5.33 1.13
CA ASN A 101 -11.79 4.66 0.02
C ASN A 101 -11.16 3.30 -0.30
N ILE A 102 -9.84 3.15 -0.14
CA ILE A 102 -9.13 1.92 -0.52
C ILE A 102 -8.97 0.94 0.64
N LEU A 103 -8.80 1.42 1.88
CA LEU A 103 -8.60 0.56 3.05
C LEU A 103 -9.73 -0.46 3.27
N PRO A 104 -11.03 -0.13 3.10
CA PRO A 104 -12.09 -1.13 3.21
C PRO A 104 -11.92 -2.29 2.22
N ALA A 105 -11.60 -1.98 0.95
CA ALA A 105 -11.37 -3.01 -0.07
C ALA A 105 -10.16 -3.88 0.27
N ALA A 106 -9.05 -3.26 0.66
CA ALA A 106 -7.83 -3.97 1.09
C ALA A 106 -8.12 -4.90 2.27
N THR A 107 -8.90 -4.43 3.26
CA THR A 107 -9.29 -5.22 4.44
C THR A 107 -10.07 -6.48 4.05
N LEU A 108 -10.96 -6.37 3.04
CA LEU A 108 -11.73 -7.51 2.56
C LEU A 108 -10.88 -8.60 1.91
N LEU A 109 -9.68 -8.29 1.42
CA LEU A 109 -8.76 -9.25 0.81
C LEU A 109 -7.98 -10.05 1.85
N LEU A 110 -7.76 -9.51 3.04
CA LEU A 110 -6.91 -10.09 4.07
C LEU A 110 -7.50 -11.34 4.71
N ASN A 111 -6.64 -12.28 5.08
CA ASN A 111 -6.93 -13.31 6.08
C ASN A 111 -7.04 -12.67 7.48
N GLU A 112 -7.33 -13.47 8.51
CA GLU A 112 -7.56 -12.96 9.87
C GLU A 112 -6.36 -12.25 10.49
N LYS A 113 -5.15 -12.70 10.19
CA LYS A 113 -3.87 -12.16 10.69
C LYS A 113 -3.18 -11.24 9.71
N GLY A 114 -3.83 -10.98 8.57
CA GLY A 114 -3.27 -10.18 7.49
C GLY A 114 -3.08 -8.72 7.89
N ILE A 115 -2.12 -8.09 7.23
CA ILE A 115 -1.76 -6.68 7.44
C ILE A 115 -1.82 -5.90 6.12
N ILE A 116 -1.95 -4.60 6.23
CA ILE A 116 -1.87 -3.67 5.11
C ILE A 116 -0.62 -2.81 5.29
N VAL A 117 0.21 -2.69 4.25
CA VAL A 117 1.26 -1.68 4.15
C VAL A 117 0.84 -0.67 3.08
N SER A 118 0.47 0.53 3.50
CA SER A 118 -0.01 1.56 2.59
C SER A 118 0.94 2.74 2.48
N LEU A 119 1.17 3.20 1.26
CA LEU A 119 1.82 4.48 0.98
C LEU A 119 0.80 5.59 1.11
N ILE A 120 0.86 6.31 2.22
CA ILE A 120 0.05 7.51 2.46
C ILE A 120 0.69 8.68 1.72
N LYS A 121 -0.12 9.37 0.94
CA LYS A 121 0.27 10.58 0.20
C LYS A 121 -0.53 11.77 0.77
N PRO A 122 -0.02 12.49 1.78
CA PRO A 122 -0.80 13.50 2.49
C PRO A 122 -1.42 14.55 1.58
N HIS A 123 -0.76 14.88 0.45
CA HIS A 123 -1.29 15.83 -0.54
C HIS A 123 -2.53 15.32 -1.30
N TYR A 124 -2.83 14.01 -1.27
CA TYR A 124 -4.10 13.47 -1.79
C TYR A 124 -5.17 13.34 -0.70
N GLU A 125 -4.77 13.29 0.56
CA GLU A 125 -5.67 13.23 1.70
C GLU A 125 -6.19 14.60 2.11
N ALA A 126 -5.34 15.62 1.98
CA ALA A 126 -5.64 17.00 2.39
C ALA A 126 -6.76 17.63 1.56
N GLU A 127 -7.42 18.63 2.15
CA GLU A 127 -8.32 19.49 1.41
C GLU A 127 -7.54 20.31 0.37
N PRO A 128 -8.06 20.47 -0.88
CA PRO A 128 -7.36 21.17 -1.95
C PRO A 128 -6.90 22.58 -1.61
N ALA A 129 -7.62 23.28 -0.72
CA ALA A 129 -7.30 24.64 -0.28
C ALA A 129 -5.98 24.73 0.51
N LEU A 130 -5.51 23.63 1.10
CA LEU A 130 -4.23 23.57 1.81
C LEU A 130 -3.03 23.44 0.87
N LEU A 131 -3.25 23.06 -0.39
CA LEU A 131 -2.17 22.82 -1.34
C LEU A 131 -1.65 24.12 -1.96
N ARG A 132 -0.34 24.26 -2.02
CA ARG A 132 0.34 25.37 -2.71
C ARG A 132 1.01 24.81 -3.98
N GLY A 133 0.42 25.10 -5.15
CA GLY A 133 0.89 24.55 -6.41
C GLY A 133 0.88 23.01 -6.51
N GLY A 134 0.01 22.35 -5.74
CA GLY A 134 -0.08 20.89 -5.64
C GLY A 134 0.89 20.26 -4.64
N ILE A 135 1.51 21.08 -3.80
CA ILE A 135 2.40 20.65 -2.70
C ILE A 135 1.71 20.94 -1.37
N LEU A 136 1.67 19.95 -0.48
CA LEU A 136 1.19 20.15 0.88
C LEU A 136 2.33 20.72 1.75
N PRO A 137 2.16 21.86 2.42
CA PRO A 137 3.14 22.39 3.36
C PRO A 137 3.47 21.39 4.46
N VAL A 138 4.75 21.33 4.85
CA VAL A 138 5.25 20.31 5.81
C VAL A 138 4.55 20.42 7.18
N ASN A 139 4.21 21.62 7.61
CA ASN A 139 3.49 21.87 8.88
C ASN A 139 2.05 21.34 8.88
N GLU A 140 1.44 21.09 7.71
CA GLU A 140 0.09 20.54 7.57
C GLU A 140 0.08 18.99 7.58
N ILE A 141 1.23 18.34 7.30
CA ILE A 141 1.31 16.89 7.18
C ILE A 141 0.85 16.16 8.46
N PRO A 142 1.26 16.56 9.68
CA PRO A 142 0.85 15.84 10.89
C PRO A 142 -0.68 15.78 11.05
N ALA A 143 -1.37 16.89 10.87
CA ALA A 143 -2.82 16.97 11.02
C ALA A 143 -3.54 16.08 9.98
N VAL A 144 -3.06 16.08 8.73
CA VAL A 144 -3.61 15.23 7.68
C VAL A 144 -3.40 13.74 7.97
N VAL A 145 -2.23 13.37 8.50
CA VAL A 145 -1.94 11.97 8.86
C VAL A 145 -2.77 11.52 10.06
N GLU A 146 -2.97 12.38 11.06
CA GLU A 146 -3.87 12.13 12.19
C GLU A 146 -5.32 11.92 11.74
N GLN A 147 -5.77 12.69 10.74
CA GLN A 147 -7.09 12.47 10.14
C GLN A 147 -7.19 11.09 9.48
N VAL A 148 -6.20 10.69 8.68
CA VAL A 148 -6.16 9.36 8.05
C VAL A 148 -6.20 8.25 9.11
N GLU A 149 -5.47 8.41 10.20
CA GLU A 149 -5.45 7.47 11.32
C GLU A 149 -6.83 7.37 12.01
N ALA A 150 -7.47 8.51 12.23
CA ALA A 150 -8.81 8.55 12.82
C ALA A 150 -9.86 7.90 11.90
N GLU A 151 -9.80 8.16 10.58
CA GLU A 151 -10.67 7.52 9.59
C GLU A 151 -10.44 6.01 9.56
N ALA A 152 -9.19 5.53 9.58
CA ALA A 152 -8.86 4.10 9.62
C ALA A 152 -9.42 3.42 10.88
N ARG A 153 -9.27 4.09 12.04
CA ARG A 153 -9.83 3.59 13.32
C ARG A 153 -11.36 3.48 13.27
N GLY A 154 -12.04 4.44 12.64
CA GLY A 154 -13.49 4.38 12.41
C GLY A 154 -13.92 3.19 11.52
N MET A 155 -13.02 2.62 10.75
CA MET A 155 -13.22 1.43 9.91
C MET A 155 -12.78 0.11 10.60
N GLY A 156 -12.43 0.15 11.89
CA GLY A 156 -11.94 -1.01 12.62
C GLY A 156 -10.50 -1.41 12.27
N LEU A 157 -9.69 -0.45 11.85
CA LEU A 157 -8.26 -0.63 11.58
C LEU A 157 -7.44 0.19 12.56
N SER A 158 -6.42 -0.44 13.16
CA SER A 158 -5.40 0.26 13.94
C SER A 158 -4.17 0.53 13.09
N LEU A 159 -3.68 1.76 13.12
CA LEU A 159 -2.34 2.08 12.64
C LEU A 159 -1.33 1.58 13.67
N ILE A 160 -0.49 0.62 13.26
CA ILE A 160 0.48 -0.04 14.14
C ILE A 160 1.80 0.75 14.17
N ASN A 161 2.26 1.18 13.00
CA ASN A 161 3.50 1.93 12.85
C ASN A 161 3.50 2.72 11.55
N ARG A 162 4.36 3.72 11.46
CA ARG A 162 4.58 4.52 10.24
C ARG A 162 6.03 4.99 10.14
N VAL A 163 6.50 5.19 8.91
CA VAL A 163 7.84 5.70 8.61
C VAL A 163 7.77 6.60 7.37
N ASP A 164 8.59 7.64 7.35
CA ASP A 164 8.73 8.50 6.18
C ASP A 164 9.28 7.69 4.99
N SER A 165 8.73 7.94 3.81
CA SER A 165 9.27 7.39 2.58
C SER A 165 10.69 7.92 2.34
N PRO A 166 11.66 7.05 2.01
CA PRO A 166 13.03 7.48 1.71
C PRO A 166 13.11 8.31 0.41
N ILE A 167 12.04 8.33 -0.37
CA ILE A 167 11.95 9.02 -1.65
C ILE A 167 10.72 9.91 -1.65
N LYS A 168 10.90 11.17 -2.06
CA LYS A 168 9.79 12.10 -2.26
C LYS A 168 8.90 11.68 -3.43
N GLY A 169 7.61 11.95 -3.29
CA GLY A 169 6.62 11.78 -4.33
C GLY A 169 6.70 12.84 -5.44
N SER A 170 5.65 12.91 -6.25
CA SER A 170 5.54 13.91 -7.31
C SER A 170 5.65 15.33 -6.76
N LYS A 171 6.29 16.22 -7.52
CA LYS A 171 6.54 17.62 -7.14
C LYS A 171 7.29 17.80 -5.80
N GLY A 172 7.93 16.75 -5.27
CA GLY A 172 8.65 16.78 -4.00
C GLY A 172 7.76 16.62 -2.76
N ASN A 173 6.52 16.23 -2.91
CA ASN A 173 5.62 15.93 -1.79
C ASN A 173 6.20 14.84 -0.87
N SER A 174 6.00 15.01 0.42
CA SER A 174 6.30 13.98 1.41
C SER A 174 5.28 12.84 1.31
N GLU A 175 5.76 11.64 1.53
CA GLU A 175 4.95 10.41 1.57
C GLU A 175 5.39 9.58 2.77
N LEU A 176 4.50 8.75 3.30
CA LEU A 176 4.76 7.88 4.45
C LEU A 176 4.28 6.46 4.13
N LEU A 177 5.00 5.48 4.65
CA LEU A 177 4.50 4.10 4.67
C LEU A 177 3.94 3.81 6.07
N ALA A 178 2.77 3.19 6.09
CA ALA A 178 2.05 2.88 7.31
C ALA A 178 1.58 1.43 7.32
N ILE A 179 1.64 0.79 8.49
CA ILE A 179 1.04 -0.53 8.70
C ILE A 179 -0.31 -0.36 9.36
N PHE A 180 -1.32 -1.00 8.77
CA PHE A 180 -2.63 -1.15 9.37
C PHE A 180 -2.94 -2.63 9.62
N GLN A 181 -3.65 -2.89 10.71
CA GLN A 181 -4.16 -4.20 11.07
C GLN A 181 -5.60 -4.08 11.56
N ARG A 182 -6.40 -5.14 11.41
CA ARG A 182 -7.74 -5.17 12.01
C ARG A 182 -7.65 -4.99 13.51
N ASP A 183 -8.53 -4.17 14.05
CA ASP A 183 -8.63 -3.97 15.49
C ASP A 183 -9.14 -5.25 16.16
N GLN A 184 -8.31 -5.85 16.98
CA GLN A 184 -8.67 -7.08 17.68
C GLN A 184 -9.63 -6.84 18.87
N ARG A 185 -9.89 -5.59 19.22
CA ARG A 185 -10.72 -5.22 20.38
C ARG A 185 -12.21 -5.52 20.23
N GLY A 186 -12.68 -5.84 19.01
CA GLY A 186 -14.09 -6.18 18.73
C GLY A 186 -14.43 -7.68 18.80
N LEU A 187 -13.47 -8.58 19.00
CA LEU A 187 -13.69 -10.03 19.01
C LEU A 187 -13.85 -10.63 20.44
N ILE A 188 -13.84 -9.79 21.47
CA ILE A 188 -13.98 -10.24 22.88
C ILE A 188 -15.32 -9.77 23.46
N SER A 189 -16.36 -9.78 22.66
CA SER A 189 -17.71 -9.53 23.18
C SER A 189 -18.72 -10.38 22.41
N ASN A 190 -18.77 -11.65 22.77
CA ASN A 190 -19.98 -12.49 22.78
C ASN A 190 -19.72 -13.75 23.58
#